data_086a642b30b9f33c3d27f482d6299a38
#
_entry.id   086a642b30b9f33c3d27f482d6299a38
#
_cell.length_a   1.000
_cell.length_b   1.000
_cell.length_c   1.000
_cell.angle_alpha   90.00
_cell.angle_beta   90.00
_cell.angle_gamma   90.00
#
_symmetry.space_group_name_H-M   'P 1'
#
loop_
_entity.id
_entity.type
_entity.pdbx_description
1 polymer ?
#
loop_
_entity_poly.entity_id
_entity_poly.type
_entity_poly.pdbx_seq_one_letter_code
_entity_poly.pdbx_strand_id
1 'polypeptide(L)'
;QGVTDLLTSPRVKQVIEEKGIKLISINQLTKGLPRSTPSKKLEKAMEKYLEAVKNAGQDLHSIMIVQHGNVLAEKWMSEGKEDEPHVLNSVSKTFTASAIGFAIAEGKLKLTDKVISFFPDQLPANISENLEAMTIHDLLTMTCGHDGDLRSNERAARNADKGWVEQFLAYPVDHKPGTFFAYNSPGTYMLSAIVQKVTGEKLVDYLYPRLFRPLGIVNVKWQESPEGINCGGWGLYLKTEDLAKM
;
A
#
# COMPACT_ATOMS: atom_id res chain seq x y z
N GLN A 1 18.18 -13.86 0.30
CA GLN A 1 18.23 -14.92 1.34
C GLN A 1 17.08 -14.78 2.34
N GLY A 2 16.75 -13.56 2.85
CA GLY A 2 15.80 -13.36 3.97
C GLY A 2 14.37 -13.84 3.75
N VAL A 3 13.75 -13.64 2.57
CA VAL A 3 12.35 -14.05 2.33
C VAL A 3 12.27 -15.58 2.20
N THR A 4 13.24 -16.20 1.53
CA THR A 4 13.32 -17.66 1.41
C THR A 4 13.53 -18.30 2.77
N ASP A 5 14.40 -17.72 3.60
CA ASP A 5 14.69 -18.22 4.95
C ASP A 5 13.48 -18.09 5.87
N LEU A 6 12.68 -17.02 5.72
CA LEU A 6 11.43 -16.85 6.47
C LEU A 6 10.42 -17.94 6.11
N LEU A 7 10.17 -18.15 4.81
CA LEU A 7 9.21 -19.15 4.31
C LEU A 7 9.66 -20.59 4.56
N THR A 8 10.95 -20.84 4.72
CA THR A 8 11.52 -22.16 5.00
C THR A 8 11.77 -22.40 6.48
N SER A 9 11.54 -21.40 7.34
CA SER A 9 11.77 -21.54 8.78
C SER A 9 10.87 -22.65 9.38
N PRO A 10 11.37 -23.46 10.35
CA PRO A 10 10.59 -24.52 10.98
C PRO A 10 9.27 -24.00 11.59
N ARG A 11 9.28 -22.79 12.17
CA ARG A 11 8.10 -22.17 12.77
C ARG A 11 7.04 -21.81 11.72
N VAL A 12 7.44 -21.31 10.55
CA VAL A 12 6.49 -20.99 9.47
C VAL A 12 5.91 -22.27 8.88
N LYS A 13 6.72 -23.32 8.69
CA LYS A 13 6.23 -24.63 8.24
C LYS A 13 5.21 -25.20 9.21
N GLN A 14 5.49 -25.16 10.50
CA GLN A 14 4.57 -25.62 11.55
C GLN A 14 3.23 -24.86 11.50
N VAL A 15 3.24 -23.52 11.37
CA VAL A 15 2.02 -22.72 11.26
C VAL A 15 1.24 -23.06 9.98
N ILE A 16 1.92 -23.27 8.86
CA ILE A 16 1.29 -23.69 7.59
C ILE A 16 0.56 -25.01 7.77
N GLU A 17 1.18 -26.01 8.43
CA GLU A 17 0.60 -27.32 8.72
C GLU A 17 -0.57 -27.21 9.70
N GLU A 18 -0.38 -26.55 10.85
CA GLU A 18 -1.41 -26.36 11.90
C GLU A 18 -2.66 -25.62 11.39
N LYS A 19 -2.50 -24.68 10.46
CA LYS A 19 -3.59 -23.89 9.90
C LYS A 19 -4.18 -24.50 8.62
N GLY A 20 -3.63 -25.61 8.13
CA GLY A 20 -4.05 -26.24 6.89
C GLY A 20 -3.85 -25.31 5.67
N ILE A 21 -2.83 -24.45 5.70
CA ILE A 21 -2.56 -23.51 4.60
C ILE A 21 -2.01 -24.29 3.41
N LYS A 22 -2.75 -24.27 2.31
CA LYS A 22 -2.28 -24.87 1.05
C LYS A 22 -1.34 -23.91 0.32
N LEU A 23 -0.08 -24.28 0.24
CA LEU A 23 0.86 -23.58 -0.62
C LEU A 23 0.54 -23.89 -2.09
N ILE A 24 0.37 -22.83 -2.89
CA ILE A 24 0.18 -22.95 -4.35
C ILE A 24 1.39 -22.39 -5.08
N SER A 25 1.68 -22.91 -6.26
CA SER A 25 2.79 -22.42 -7.07
C SER A 25 2.45 -21.09 -7.74
N ILE A 26 3.47 -20.27 -8.03
CA ILE A 26 3.34 -19.02 -8.79
C ILE A 26 2.59 -19.24 -10.11
N ASN A 27 2.81 -20.39 -10.79
CA ASN A 27 2.13 -20.71 -12.03
C ASN A 27 0.61 -20.93 -11.87
N GLN A 28 0.14 -21.23 -10.67
CA GLN A 28 -1.29 -21.32 -10.36
C GLN A 28 -1.89 -19.92 -10.14
N LEU A 29 -1.13 -18.99 -9.57
CA LEU A 29 -1.54 -17.59 -9.39
C LEU A 29 -1.62 -16.82 -10.71
N THR A 30 -0.71 -17.09 -11.67
CA THR A 30 -0.68 -16.38 -12.97
C THR A 30 -1.87 -16.69 -13.87
N LYS A 31 -2.65 -17.74 -13.58
CA LYS A 31 -3.89 -18.09 -14.30
C LYS A 31 -5.16 -17.47 -13.69
N GLY A 32 -5.01 -16.56 -12.75
CA GLY A 32 -6.10 -16.05 -11.93
C GLY A 32 -6.36 -16.95 -10.70
N LEU A 33 -7.19 -16.48 -9.80
CA LEU A 33 -7.64 -17.27 -8.66
C LEU A 33 -8.61 -18.35 -9.13
N PRO A 34 -8.53 -19.60 -8.63
CA PRO A 34 -9.50 -20.63 -8.97
C PRO A 34 -10.89 -20.24 -8.46
N ARG A 35 -11.92 -20.60 -9.23
CA ARG A 35 -13.33 -20.39 -8.88
C ARG A 35 -13.91 -21.68 -8.35
N SER A 36 -14.71 -21.60 -7.28
CA SER A 36 -15.47 -22.70 -6.71
C SER A 36 -16.95 -22.36 -6.65
N THR A 37 -17.80 -23.38 -6.78
CA THR A 37 -19.25 -23.18 -6.70
C THR A 37 -19.62 -22.69 -5.28
N PRO A 38 -20.32 -21.55 -5.16
CA PRO A 38 -20.77 -21.06 -3.87
C PRO A 38 -21.84 -21.97 -3.26
N SER A 39 -21.94 -22.00 -1.94
CA SER A 39 -23.07 -22.63 -1.29
C SER A 39 -24.34 -21.79 -1.45
N LYS A 40 -25.52 -22.42 -1.49
CA LYS A 40 -26.82 -21.73 -1.52
C LYS A 40 -26.96 -20.69 -0.37
N LYS A 41 -26.32 -20.95 0.77
CA LYS A 41 -26.30 -20.00 1.91
C LYS A 41 -25.51 -18.74 1.56
N LEU A 42 -24.36 -18.90 0.90
CA LEU A 42 -23.53 -17.78 0.48
C LEU A 42 -24.21 -16.95 -0.63
N GLU A 43 -24.83 -17.61 -1.61
CA GLU A 43 -25.60 -16.93 -2.67
C GLU A 43 -26.70 -16.04 -2.08
N LYS A 44 -27.53 -16.58 -1.18
CA LYS A 44 -28.58 -15.81 -0.48
C LYS A 44 -28.01 -14.67 0.37
N ALA A 45 -26.86 -14.88 1.03
CA ALA A 45 -26.21 -13.85 1.83
C ALA A 45 -25.70 -12.71 0.94
N MET A 46 -25.13 -13.06 -0.22
CA MET A 46 -24.65 -12.10 -1.22
C MET A 46 -25.80 -11.24 -1.78
N GLU A 47 -26.92 -11.89 -2.17
CA GLU A 47 -28.13 -11.19 -2.65
C GLU A 47 -28.64 -10.20 -1.61
N LYS A 48 -28.79 -10.64 -0.36
CA LYS A 48 -29.24 -9.79 0.76
C LYS A 48 -28.29 -8.63 1.01
N TYR A 49 -26.97 -8.86 0.94
CA TYR A 49 -25.96 -7.81 1.10
C TYR A 49 -26.06 -6.76 -0.02
N LEU A 50 -26.17 -7.19 -1.27
CA LEU A 50 -26.26 -6.30 -2.41
C LEU A 50 -27.56 -5.46 -2.40
N GLU A 51 -28.66 -6.07 -1.95
CA GLU A 51 -29.91 -5.32 -1.75
C GLU A 51 -29.77 -4.28 -0.64
N ALA A 52 -29.13 -4.61 0.48
CA ALA A 52 -28.88 -3.64 1.55
C ALA A 52 -27.98 -2.49 1.11
N VAL A 53 -26.91 -2.75 0.33
CA VAL A 53 -26.02 -1.75 -0.25
C VAL A 53 -26.80 -0.80 -1.16
N LYS A 54 -27.64 -1.35 -2.04
CA LYS A 54 -28.51 -0.58 -2.94
C LYS A 54 -29.49 0.30 -2.16
N ASN A 55 -30.16 -0.26 -1.14
CA ASN A 55 -31.13 0.46 -0.31
C ASN A 55 -30.46 1.56 0.53
N ALA A 56 -29.18 1.39 0.88
CA ALA A 56 -28.39 2.41 1.56
C ALA A 56 -27.85 3.51 0.61
N GLY A 57 -28.15 3.43 -0.68
CA GLY A 57 -27.65 4.37 -1.69
C GLY A 57 -26.12 4.35 -1.86
N GLN A 58 -25.46 3.23 -1.52
CA GLN A 58 -24.03 3.08 -1.68
C GLN A 58 -23.69 2.65 -3.11
N ASP A 59 -22.68 3.29 -3.69
CA ASP A 59 -22.17 2.92 -5.01
C ASP A 59 -21.05 1.87 -4.84
N LEU A 60 -21.38 0.61 -5.16
CA LEU A 60 -20.46 -0.50 -5.08
C LEU A 60 -20.07 -0.93 -6.50
N HIS A 61 -18.77 -0.83 -6.84
CA HIS A 61 -18.27 -1.17 -8.17
C HIS A 61 -17.98 -2.64 -8.32
N SER A 62 -17.44 -3.29 -7.30
CA SER A 62 -17.13 -4.72 -7.35
C SER A 62 -17.13 -5.34 -5.95
N ILE A 63 -17.38 -6.63 -5.92
CA ILE A 63 -17.21 -7.46 -4.74
C ILE A 63 -16.62 -8.81 -5.16
N MET A 64 -15.66 -9.30 -4.39
CA MET A 64 -15.08 -10.63 -4.54
C MET A 64 -14.92 -11.26 -3.17
N ILE A 65 -15.42 -12.49 -3.02
CA ILE A 65 -15.30 -13.28 -1.79
C ILE A 65 -14.36 -14.43 -2.06
N VAL A 66 -13.24 -14.43 -1.35
CA VAL A 66 -12.19 -15.45 -1.46
C VAL A 66 -12.10 -16.23 -0.15
N GLN A 67 -12.08 -17.56 -0.25
CA GLN A 67 -11.87 -18.45 0.88
C GLN A 67 -10.96 -19.59 0.49
N HIS A 68 -9.93 -19.86 1.28
CA HIS A 68 -8.96 -20.92 1.03
C HIS A 68 -8.34 -20.83 -0.38
N GLY A 69 -8.08 -19.60 -0.86
CA GLY A 69 -7.50 -19.34 -2.18
C GLY A 69 -8.44 -19.53 -3.37
N ASN A 70 -9.74 -19.76 -3.14
CA ASN A 70 -10.75 -19.89 -4.19
C ASN A 70 -11.74 -18.73 -4.13
N VAL A 71 -12.08 -18.16 -5.29
CA VAL A 71 -13.19 -17.21 -5.42
C VAL A 71 -14.49 -17.99 -5.31
N LEU A 72 -15.28 -17.66 -4.29
CA LEU A 72 -16.59 -18.27 -4.05
C LEU A 72 -17.75 -17.46 -4.62
N ALA A 73 -17.58 -16.14 -4.69
CA ALA A 73 -18.56 -15.24 -5.30
C ALA A 73 -17.86 -13.97 -5.77
N GLU A 74 -18.31 -13.44 -6.89
CA GLU A 74 -17.81 -12.19 -7.46
C GLU A 74 -18.93 -11.49 -8.23
N LYS A 75 -18.89 -10.16 -8.23
CA LYS A 75 -19.84 -9.36 -8.99
C LYS A 75 -19.26 -7.98 -9.28
N TRP A 76 -19.54 -7.48 -10.47
CA TRP A 76 -19.23 -6.13 -10.92
C TRP A 76 -20.54 -5.38 -11.14
N MET A 77 -20.58 -4.12 -10.72
CA MET A 77 -21.77 -3.25 -10.73
C MET A 77 -21.37 -1.82 -11.05
N SER A 78 -22.34 -0.98 -11.39
CA SER A 78 -22.10 0.41 -11.74
C SER A 78 -21.03 0.54 -12.83
N GLU A 79 -19.96 1.26 -12.56
CA GLU A 79 -18.82 1.43 -13.47
C GLU A 79 -17.77 0.31 -13.34
N GLY A 80 -17.97 -0.63 -12.42
CA GLY A 80 -17.02 -1.71 -12.17
C GLY A 80 -17.03 -2.78 -13.27
N LYS A 81 -15.86 -3.18 -13.74
CA LYS A 81 -15.67 -4.26 -14.72
C LYS A 81 -14.56 -5.20 -14.28
N GLU A 82 -14.67 -6.46 -14.68
CA GLU A 82 -13.73 -7.51 -14.33
C GLU A 82 -12.29 -7.18 -14.73
N ASP A 83 -12.13 -6.68 -15.95
CA ASP A 83 -10.83 -6.47 -16.57
C ASP A 83 -10.30 -5.04 -16.46
N GLU A 84 -11.06 -4.12 -15.86
CA GLU A 84 -10.64 -2.74 -15.70
C GLU A 84 -10.07 -2.49 -14.29
N PRO A 85 -8.85 -1.92 -14.21
CA PRO A 85 -8.28 -1.54 -12.93
C PRO A 85 -9.04 -0.36 -12.29
N HIS A 86 -9.29 -0.46 -11.00
CA HIS A 86 -9.83 0.61 -10.17
C HIS A 86 -8.72 1.36 -9.44
N VAL A 87 -8.93 2.66 -9.19
CA VAL A 87 -8.07 3.42 -8.30
C VAL A 87 -8.30 2.96 -6.86
N LEU A 88 -7.22 2.56 -6.20
CA LEU A 88 -7.29 2.00 -4.85
C LEU A 88 -7.30 3.05 -3.75
N ASN A 89 -7.14 4.33 -4.08
CA ASN A 89 -7.00 5.39 -3.10
C ASN A 89 -6.04 4.98 -1.96
N SER A 90 -6.47 5.08 -0.71
CA SER A 90 -5.60 4.79 0.45
C SER A 90 -5.24 3.32 0.65
N VAL A 91 -5.88 2.38 -0.03
CA VAL A 91 -5.42 0.98 -0.05
C VAL A 91 -4.02 0.86 -0.68
N SER A 92 -3.63 1.80 -1.53
CA SER A 92 -2.26 1.93 -2.07
C SER A 92 -1.18 1.90 -0.98
N LYS A 93 -1.48 2.39 0.22
CA LYS A 93 -0.55 2.42 1.36
C LYS A 93 -0.03 1.05 1.78
N THR A 94 -0.84 0.02 1.62
CA THR A 94 -0.45 -1.38 1.90
C THR A 94 0.72 -1.80 1.01
N PHE A 95 0.68 -1.42 -0.26
CA PHE A 95 1.74 -1.73 -1.21
C PHE A 95 3.01 -0.92 -0.93
N THR A 96 2.87 0.34 -0.54
CA THR A 96 4.01 1.17 -0.11
C THR A 96 4.66 0.60 1.15
N ALA A 97 3.89 0.18 2.14
CA ALA A 97 4.41 -0.48 3.33
C ALA A 97 5.13 -1.79 3.00
N SER A 98 4.60 -2.57 2.05
CA SER A 98 5.27 -3.79 1.55
C SER A 98 6.62 -3.48 0.89
N ALA A 99 6.71 -2.39 0.13
CA ALA A 99 7.98 -1.96 -0.47
C ALA A 99 9.03 -1.60 0.59
N ILE A 100 8.63 -0.91 1.66
CA ILE A 100 9.52 -0.65 2.80
C ILE A 100 9.97 -1.97 3.43
N GLY A 101 9.05 -2.94 3.59
CA GLY A 101 9.39 -4.27 4.10
C GLY A 101 10.44 -4.98 3.25
N PHE A 102 10.30 -4.95 1.92
CA PHE A 102 11.31 -5.49 1.00
C PHE A 102 12.65 -4.75 1.12
N ALA A 103 12.64 -3.42 1.17
CA ALA A 103 13.86 -2.63 1.30
C ALA A 103 14.60 -2.90 2.63
N ILE A 104 13.86 -3.13 3.70
CA ILE A 104 14.45 -3.57 5.00
C ILE A 104 15.04 -4.96 4.87
N ALA A 105 14.33 -5.91 4.27
CA ALA A 105 14.82 -7.27 4.08
C ALA A 105 16.07 -7.33 3.19
N GLU A 106 16.21 -6.38 2.26
CA GLU A 106 17.40 -6.21 1.41
C GLU A 106 18.53 -5.40 2.10
N GLY A 107 18.34 -4.98 3.35
CA GLY A 107 19.35 -4.22 4.11
C GLY A 107 19.53 -2.77 3.65
N LYS A 108 18.59 -2.23 2.85
CA LYS A 108 18.65 -0.86 2.32
C LYS A 108 18.11 0.18 3.30
N LEU A 109 17.25 -0.23 4.24
CA LEU A 109 16.56 0.61 5.20
C LEU A 109 16.47 -0.06 6.56
N LYS A 110 16.29 0.76 7.60
CA LYS A 110 15.89 0.35 8.94
C LYS A 110 14.72 1.20 9.40
N LEU A 111 13.83 0.66 10.21
CA LEU A 111 12.72 1.41 10.79
C LEU A 111 13.17 2.64 11.59
N THR A 112 14.37 2.60 12.14
CA THR A 112 14.98 3.67 12.96
C THR A 112 15.72 4.73 12.14
N ASP A 113 15.84 4.57 10.83
CA ASP A 113 16.53 5.55 9.99
C ASP A 113 15.77 6.88 10.01
N LYS A 114 16.54 7.97 10.09
CA LYS A 114 15.98 9.33 10.16
C LYS A 114 15.51 9.79 8.78
N VAL A 115 14.29 10.32 8.70
CA VAL A 115 13.70 10.77 7.43
C VAL A 115 14.56 11.82 6.75
N ILE A 116 15.10 12.78 7.53
CA ILE A 116 15.94 13.86 7.00
C ILE A 116 17.24 13.36 6.35
N SER A 117 17.76 12.21 6.76
CA SER A 117 19.02 11.67 6.21
C SER A 117 18.94 11.27 4.74
N PHE A 118 17.73 11.06 4.19
CA PHE A 118 17.53 10.70 2.80
C PHE A 118 17.48 11.91 1.86
N PHE A 119 17.25 13.12 2.40
CA PHE A 119 17.01 14.33 1.62
C PHE A 119 17.83 15.54 2.12
N PRO A 120 19.17 15.42 2.24
CA PRO A 120 20.01 16.48 2.80
C PRO A 120 19.92 17.80 2.04
N ASP A 121 19.66 17.73 0.72
CA ASP A 121 19.60 18.91 -0.17
C ASP A 121 18.20 19.58 -0.19
N GLN A 122 17.21 19.04 0.53
CA GLN A 122 15.82 19.51 0.55
C GLN A 122 15.33 19.91 1.93
N LEU A 123 16.26 20.06 2.89
CA LEU A 123 15.94 20.39 4.28
C LEU A 123 15.54 21.87 4.39
N PRO A 124 14.61 22.21 5.29
CA PRO A 124 14.30 23.60 5.64
C PRO A 124 15.50 24.26 6.32
N ALA A 125 15.56 25.60 6.26
CA ALA A 125 16.63 26.36 6.89
C ALA A 125 16.71 26.14 8.41
N ASN A 126 15.56 25.88 9.06
CA ASN A 126 15.47 25.57 10.49
C ASN A 126 14.92 24.15 10.64
N ILE A 127 15.73 23.25 11.16
CA ILE A 127 15.35 21.87 11.48
C ILE A 127 14.95 21.81 12.96
N SER A 128 13.67 21.52 13.25
CA SER A 128 13.22 21.32 14.62
C SER A 128 13.72 19.98 15.18
N GLU A 129 13.84 19.88 16.50
CA GLU A 129 14.21 18.63 17.18
C GLU A 129 13.25 17.47 16.80
N ASN A 130 11.95 17.78 16.63
CA ASN A 130 10.96 16.80 16.23
C ASN A 130 11.17 16.33 14.78
N LEU A 131 11.47 17.23 13.84
CA LEU A 131 11.80 16.84 12.46
C LEU A 131 13.07 15.99 12.41
N GLU A 132 14.09 16.36 13.17
CA GLU A 132 15.34 15.59 13.29
C GLU A 132 15.09 14.18 13.89
N ALA A 133 14.15 14.09 14.85
CA ALA A 133 13.82 12.83 15.51
C ALA A 133 13.01 11.86 14.62
N MET A 134 12.27 12.35 13.62
CA MET A 134 11.34 11.58 12.80
C MET A 134 12.02 10.41 12.07
N THR A 135 11.42 9.23 12.16
CA THR A 135 11.93 7.97 11.59
C THR A 135 10.99 7.37 10.54
N ILE A 136 11.47 6.35 9.80
CA ILE A 136 10.64 5.55 8.89
C ILE A 136 9.48 4.89 9.67
N HIS A 137 9.70 4.44 10.91
CA HIS A 137 8.65 3.89 11.76
C HIS A 137 7.50 4.90 11.95
N ASP A 138 7.83 6.16 12.23
CA ASP A 138 6.83 7.21 12.49
C ASP A 138 6.01 7.52 11.23
N LEU A 139 6.61 7.46 10.04
CA LEU A 139 5.90 7.57 8.76
C LEU A 139 4.92 6.40 8.56
N LEU A 140 5.36 5.16 8.81
CA LEU A 140 4.54 3.95 8.63
C LEU A 140 3.35 3.90 9.59
N THR A 141 3.53 4.39 10.82
CA THR A 141 2.49 4.39 11.86
C THR A 141 1.63 5.65 11.87
N MET A 142 1.92 6.62 10.98
CA MET A 142 1.26 7.92 10.94
C MET A 142 1.38 8.70 12.25
N THR A 143 2.53 8.54 12.91
CA THR A 143 2.89 9.27 14.15
C THR A 143 4.03 10.25 13.91
N CYS A 144 4.03 10.91 12.75
CA CYS A 144 5.07 11.84 12.30
C CYS A 144 5.21 13.06 13.21
N GLY A 145 4.20 13.35 14.03
CA GLY A 145 4.17 14.53 14.90
C GLY A 145 3.55 15.78 14.28
N HIS A 146 3.01 15.69 13.07
CA HIS A 146 2.24 16.79 12.49
C HIS A 146 0.90 16.92 13.19
N ASP A 147 0.46 18.16 13.43
CA ASP A 147 -0.85 18.47 13.98
C ASP A 147 -1.88 18.65 12.85
N GLY A 148 -3.06 18.07 13.03
CA GLY A 148 -4.20 18.23 12.13
C GLY A 148 -4.16 17.41 10.84
N ASP A 149 -5.14 17.70 10.00
CA ASP A 149 -5.38 16.98 8.72
C ASP A 149 -4.55 17.56 7.59
N LEU A 150 -3.39 16.96 7.32
CA LEU A 150 -2.56 17.34 6.18
C LEU A 150 -3.24 17.13 4.81
N ARG A 151 -4.41 16.48 4.76
CA ARG A 151 -5.17 16.32 3.51
C ARG A 151 -5.63 17.64 2.91
N SER A 152 -5.92 18.64 3.74
CA SER A 152 -6.24 19.99 3.26
C SER A 152 -5.05 20.65 2.57
N ASN A 153 -3.85 20.26 2.91
CA ASN A 153 -2.59 20.79 2.38
C ASN A 153 -2.08 19.96 1.19
N GLU A 154 -2.59 18.74 0.97
CA GLU A 154 -2.25 17.94 -0.22
C GLU A 154 -2.57 18.69 -1.53
N ARG A 155 -3.67 19.44 -1.58
CA ARG A 155 -4.01 20.26 -2.76
C ARG A 155 -3.10 21.48 -2.91
N ALA A 156 -2.76 22.13 -1.81
CA ALA A 156 -1.82 23.26 -1.82
C ALA A 156 -0.42 22.79 -2.26
N ALA A 157 0.04 21.65 -1.71
CA ALA A 157 1.30 21.04 -2.08
C ALA A 157 1.38 20.65 -3.57
N ARG A 158 0.29 20.16 -4.16
CA ARG A 158 0.24 19.79 -5.60
C ARG A 158 0.43 20.95 -6.56
N ASN A 159 0.19 22.18 -6.12
CA ASN A 159 0.18 23.38 -6.96
C ASN A 159 1.34 24.35 -6.64
N ALA A 160 2.26 23.98 -5.77
CA ALA A 160 3.36 24.85 -5.39
C ALA A 160 4.59 24.62 -6.27
N ASP A 161 5.40 25.67 -6.42
CA ASP A 161 6.65 25.64 -7.19
C ASP A 161 7.72 24.73 -6.57
N LYS A 162 7.52 24.31 -5.32
CA LYS A 162 8.42 23.41 -4.56
C LYS A 162 8.00 21.97 -4.70
N GLY A 163 8.96 21.05 -4.69
CA GLY A 163 8.72 19.61 -4.66
C GLY A 163 7.98 19.17 -3.40
N TRP A 164 7.23 18.08 -3.50
CA TRP A 164 6.41 17.59 -2.37
C TRP A 164 7.25 17.09 -1.20
N VAL A 165 8.45 16.59 -1.45
CA VAL A 165 9.41 16.20 -0.39
C VAL A 165 9.81 17.44 0.41
N GLU A 166 10.24 18.52 -0.28
CA GLU A 166 10.66 19.77 0.37
C GLU A 166 9.50 20.37 1.19
N GLN A 167 8.29 20.35 0.64
CA GLN A 167 7.11 20.86 1.34
C GLN A 167 6.80 20.06 2.61
N PHE A 168 6.87 18.73 2.54
CA PHE A 168 6.66 17.88 3.71
C PHE A 168 7.67 18.17 4.81
N LEU A 169 8.96 18.30 4.45
CA LEU A 169 10.04 18.56 5.40
C LEU A 169 9.98 19.97 5.99
N ALA A 170 9.41 20.94 5.28
CA ALA A 170 9.20 22.31 5.75
C ALA A 170 7.95 22.46 6.64
N TYR A 171 7.09 21.44 6.72
CA TYR A 171 5.87 21.50 7.50
C TYR A 171 6.17 21.42 9.01
N PRO A 172 5.51 22.22 9.86
CA PRO A 172 5.74 22.17 11.31
C PRO A 172 5.48 20.79 11.89
N VAL A 173 6.37 20.31 12.74
CA VAL A 173 6.25 19.04 13.47
C VAL A 173 6.01 19.39 14.94
N ASP A 174 4.73 19.56 15.30
CA ASP A 174 4.31 20.14 16.58
C ASP A 174 4.41 19.17 17.74
N HIS A 175 4.31 17.87 17.46
CA HIS A 175 4.38 16.81 18.47
C HIS A 175 5.64 15.97 18.28
N LYS A 176 6.13 15.42 19.38
CA LYS A 176 7.23 14.45 19.32
C LYS A 176 6.81 13.23 18.48
N PRO A 177 7.58 12.84 17.44
CA PRO A 177 7.30 11.65 16.66
C PRO A 177 7.10 10.41 17.54
N GLY A 178 6.15 9.57 17.16
CA GLY A 178 5.75 8.38 17.92
C GLY A 178 4.73 8.63 19.04
N THR A 179 4.33 9.87 19.32
CA THR A 179 3.43 10.19 20.46
C THR A 179 2.02 10.63 20.06
N PHE A 180 1.84 11.08 18.83
CA PHE A 180 0.57 11.62 18.36
C PHE A 180 0.20 11.04 17.00
N PHE A 181 -0.96 10.41 16.90
CA PHE A 181 -1.48 9.86 15.64
C PHE A 181 -2.28 10.93 14.89
N ALA A 182 -1.87 11.21 13.66
CA ALA A 182 -2.66 11.96 12.69
C ALA A 182 -2.58 11.28 11.33
N TYR A 183 -3.74 11.00 10.70
CA TYR A 183 -3.76 10.41 9.38
C TYR A 183 -2.99 11.24 8.37
N ASN A 184 -1.96 10.65 7.74
CA ASN A 184 -0.96 11.39 6.99
C ASN A 184 -0.60 10.71 5.65
N SER A 185 -1.29 11.09 4.57
CA SER A 185 -0.96 10.60 3.23
C SER A 185 0.37 11.18 2.69
N PRO A 186 0.71 12.46 2.93
CA PRO A 186 2.06 12.97 2.62
C PRO A 186 3.18 12.17 3.30
N GLY A 187 2.99 11.71 4.53
CA GLY A 187 3.95 10.80 5.18
C GLY A 187 4.15 9.49 4.41
N THR A 188 3.08 8.94 3.84
CA THR A 188 3.21 7.73 3.00
C THR A 188 3.85 8.06 1.64
N TYR A 189 3.63 9.25 1.08
CA TYR A 189 4.38 9.71 -0.09
C TYR A 189 5.89 9.78 0.21
N MET A 190 6.28 10.26 1.39
CA MET A 190 7.68 10.25 1.82
C MET A 190 8.28 8.84 1.83
N LEU A 191 7.52 7.82 2.25
CA LEU A 191 7.98 6.42 2.15
C LEU A 191 8.26 6.00 0.70
N SER A 192 7.40 6.39 -0.24
CA SER A 192 7.62 6.17 -1.67
C SER A 192 8.89 6.88 -2.16
N ALA A 193 9.07 8.14 -1.79
CA ALA A 193 10.25 8.93 -2.13
C ALA A 193 11.55 8.31 -1.57
N ILE A 194 11.50 7.81 -0.33
CA ILE A 194 12.63 7.12 0.30
C ILE A 194 12.97 5.83 -0.46
N VAL A 195 11.97 5.00 -0.81
CA VAL A 195 12.23 3.79 -1.61
C VAL A 195 12.91 4.17 -2.92
N GLN A 196 12.40 5.16 -3.65
CA GLN A 196 13.01 5.60 -4.90
C GLN A 196 14.44 6.13 -4.69
N LYS A 197 14.69 6.83 -3.60
CA LYS A 197 16.02 7.38 -3.27
C LYS A 197 17.06 6.28 -3.01
N VAL A 198 16.70 5.24 -2.26
CA VAL A 198 17.65 4.19 -1.86
C VAL A 198 17.78 3.06 -2.88
N THR A 199 16.83 2.93 -3.80
CA THR A 199 16.84 1.87 -4.82
C THR A 199 17.19 2.39 -6.21
N GLY A 200 16.94 3.68 -6.50
CA GLY A 200 17.02 4.26 -7.83
C GLY A 200 15.83 3.90 -8.73
N GLU A 201 14.84 3.16 -8.21
CA GLU A 201 13.68 2.67 -8.93
C GLU A 201 12.40 3.36 -8.42
N LYS A 202 11.44 3.68 -9.31
CA LYS A 202 10.10 4.10 -8.87
C LYS A 202 9.46 2.98 -8.04
N LEU A 203 8.58 3.36 -7.13
CA LEU A 203 7.91 2.40 -6.24
C LEU A 203 7.25 1.25 -7.00
N VAL A 204 6.56 1.54 -8.11
CA VAL A 204 5.91 0.53 -8.96
C VAL A 204 6.93 -0.41 -9.61
N ASP A 205 8.04 0.11 -10.09
CA ASP A 205 9.10 -0.67 -10.74
C ASP A 205 9.84 -1.55 -9.71
N TYR A 206 10.10 -1.00 -8.53
CA TYR A 206 10.71 -1.73 -7.41
C TYR A 206 9.85 -2.89 -6.94
N LEU A 207 8.52 -2.69 -6.86
CA LEU A 207 7.57 -3.73 -6.48
C LEU A 207 7.31 -4.75 -7.59
N TYR A 208 7.52 -4.39 -8.87
CA TYR A 208 7.14 -5.27 -9.97
C TYR A 208 7.78 -6.66 -9.88
N PRO A 209 9.11 -6.83 -9.80
CA PRO A 209 9.73 -8.15 -9.69
C PRO A 209 9.50 -8.83 -8.33
N ARG A 210 9.22 -8.06 -7.27
CA ARG A 210 9.13 -8.53 -5.88
C ARG A 210 7.73 -8.96 -5.46
N LEU A 211 6.70 -8.30 -6.00
CA LEU A 211 5.33 -8.46 -5.59
C LEU A 211 4.39 -8.70 -6.79
N PHE A 212 4.33 -7.76 -7.73
CA PHE A 212 3.32 -7.81 -8.79
C PHE A 212 3.53 -9.00 -9.73
N ARG A 213 4.73 -9.17 -10.26
CA ARG A 213 5.06 -10.30 -11.14
C ARG A 213 4.87 -11.67 -10.48
N PRO A 214 5.33 -11.93 -9.25
CA PRO A 214 5.06 -13.18 -8.55
C PRO A 214 3.57 -13.49 -8.36
N LEU A 215 2.73 -12.45 -8.18
CA LEU A 215 1.28 -12.58 -8.08
C LEU A 215 0.56 -12.61 -9.45
N GLY A 216 1.30 -12.56 -10.56
CA GLY A 216 0.73 -12.51 -11.91
C GLY A 216 -0.02 -11.21 -12.21
N ILE A 217 0.28 -10.14 -11.49
CA ILE A 217 -0.29 -8.81 -11.69
C ILE A 217 0.53 -8.08 -12.74
N VAL A 218 -0.12 -7.65 -13.81
CA VAL A 218 0.53 -7.00 -14.95
C VAL A 218 -0.09 -5.64 -15.25
N ASN A 219 0.63 -4.80 -15.99
CA ASN A 219 0.15 -3.47 -16.42
C ASN A 219 -0.24 -2.56 -15.25
N VAL A 220 0.48 -2.64 -14.15
CA VAL A 220 0.26 -1.82 -12.96
C VAL A 220 0.52 -0.35 -13.28
N LYS A 221 -0.44 0.51 -12.91
CA LYS A 221 -0.31 1.96 -13.02
C LYS A 221 -0.35 2.58 -11.64
N TRP A 222 0.51 3.56 -11.41
CA TRP A 222 0.51 4.35 -10.18
C TRP A 222 0.70 5.83 -10.51
N GLN A 223 -0.15 6.69 -9.98
CA GLN A 223 -0.03 8.14 -10.16
C GLN A 223 1.29 8.65 -9.59
N GLU A 224 1.81 9.70 -10.21
CA GLU A 224 3.09 10.30 -9.85
C GLU A 224 2.91 11.77 -9.44
N SER A 225 3.81 12.23 -8.59
CA SER A 225 4.02 13.65 -8.33
C SER A 225 4.68 14.33 -9.54
N PRO A 226 4.71 15.67 -9.58
CA PRO A 226 5.48 16.41 -10.61
C PRO A 226 6.97 16.04 -10.66
N GLU A 227 7.51 15.53 -9.54
CA GLU A 227 8.91 15.09 -9.44
C GLU A 227 9.14 13.66 -9.99
N GLY A 228 8.09 13.00 -10.51
CA GLY A 228 8.20 11.64 -11.04
C GLY A 228 8.31 10.56 -9.97
N ILE A 229 7.79 10.83 -8.77
CA ILE A 229 7.72 9.89 -7.64
C ILE A 229 6.30 9.35 -7.54
N ASN A 230 6.11 8.03 -7.44
CA ASN A 230 4.77 7.48 -7.24
C ASN A 230 4.13 8.00 -5.93
N CYS A 231 2.83 8.33 -5.96
CA CYS A 231 2.13 8.98 -4.84
C CYS A 231 2.15 8.19 -3.54
N GLY A 232 2.38 6.88 -3.59
CA GLY A 232 2.53 6.01 -2.42
C GLY A 232 1.27 5.90 -1.55
N GLY A 233 0.73 7.04 -1.12
CA GLY A 233 -0.45 7.11 -0.25
C GLY A 233 -1.80 6.89 -0.97
N TRP A 234 -1.82 6.97 -2.30
CA TRP A 234 -2.99 6.81 -3.19
C TRP A 234 -2.54 6.56 -4.63
N GLY A 235 -3.49 6.40 -5.53
CA GLY A 235 -3.25 6.46 -6.98
C GLY A 235 -2.71 5.19 -7.63
N LEU A 236 -2.66 4.06 -6.90
CA LEU A 236 -2.43 2.74 -7.48
C LEU A 236 -3.72 2.25 -8.15
N TYR A 237 -3.60 1.64 -9.33
CA TYR A 237 -4.71 1.05 -10.07
C TYR A 237 -4.50 -0.46 -10.19
N LEU A 238 -5.43 -1.24 -9.67
CA LEU A 238 -5.46 -2.70 -9.79
C LEU A 238 -6.87 -3.21 -10.10
N LYS A 239 -6.97 -4.38 -10.73
CA LYS A 239 -8.21 -5.12 -10.84
C LYS A 239 -8.64 -5.66 -9.47
N THR A 240 -9.93 -5.93 -9.31
CA THR A 240 -10.48 -6.52 -8.09
C THR A 240 -9.77 -7.83 -7.73
N GLU A 241 -9.55 -8.69 -8.72
CA GLU A 241 -8.84 -9.96 -8.50
C GLU A 241 -7.37 -9.76 -8.13
N ASP A 242 -6.69 -8.77 -8.73
CA ASP A 242 -5.29 -8.49 -8.40
C ASP A 242 -5.13 -8.03 -6.94
N LEU A 243 -6.09 -7.23 -6.44
CA LEU A 243 -6.13 -6.88 -5.04
C LEU A 243 -6.40 -8.11 -4.15
N ALA A 244 -7.25 -9.04 -4.59
CA ALA A 244 -7.59 -10.24 -3.84
C ALA A 244 -6.45 -11.27 -3.76
N LYS A 245 -5.42 -11.17 -4.60
CA LYS A 245 -4.20 -11.99 -4.56
C LYS A 245 -3.20 -11.52 -3.49
N MET A 246 -3.37 -10.29 -3.00
CA MET A 246 -2.53 -9.67 -1.98
C MET A 246 -2.87 -10.19 -0.57
#